data_3669452e662d182322e1f14129b4bb29
#
_entry.id   3669452e662d182322e1f14129b4bb29
#
_cell.length_a   1.000
_cell.length_b   1.000
_cell.length_c   1.000
_cell.angle_alpha   90.00
_cell.angle_beta   90.00
_cell.angle_gamma   90.00
#
_symmetry.space_group_name_H-M   'P 1'
#
loop_
_entity.id
_entity.type
_entity.pdbx_description
1 polymer ?
#
loop_
_entity_poly.entity_id
_entity_poly.type
_entity_poly.pdbx_seq_one_letter_code
_entity_poly.pdbx_strand_id
1 'polypeptide(L)'
;MKRSIFAPILMVACSAVAGGWLLQEGAERADNMYVRVRVLQEVVDRVSNSFVDEVERDRLYNSAIDGLIRDLGDPHSSFLPASDYEDLRIRTEGEYGGVGLEVVDRGGYVTVVSPIPGGPGGRMGIRAGDQFYEIQGVAADTMVTDQAVELLRGPPGSEVTVRMLRPGVDEPIEFTIAREAIVLRAVPFSVMLDDEVGYVPLLSFRETSTTEIRAAVDSLRGQGMQALVLDVRGNPGGLLDQGIAVSDLFLAEGQGIVETRGRDPSQNEMYAAADPDQYPDMPVVVLIDQTSASASEIIAGALQDHDRAVLVGETTFGKGSVQSLYRLTGGDVLRLTTAKWYTPVGRSIHLDPDSRFAPVDENTERAYSIAGQLVEPVTIEGRPEFLSGGGRTVYGGGGI
;
A
#
# COMPACT_ATOMS: atom_id res chain seq x y z
N MET A 1 20.11 17.74 81.53
CA MET A 1 19.36 17.08 80.45
C MET A 1 20.24 16.93 79.23
N LYS A 2 20.81 15.74 78.99
CA LYS A 2 21.57 15.45 77.74
C LYS A 2 20.56 15.11 76.63
N ARG A 3 20.37 16.02 75.69
CA ARG A 3 19.53 15.73 74.47
C ARG A 3 20.23 14.64 73.69
N SER A 4 19.54 13.53 73.49
CA SER A 4 20.02 12.41 72.70
C SER A 4 20.12 12.82 71.20
N ILE A 5 21.34 12.89 70.70
CA ILE A 5 21.68 13.20 69.31
C ILE A 5 21.44 11.94 68.37
N PHE A 6 21.18 10.79 68.98
CA PHE A 6 21.03 9.53 68.29
C PHE A 6 19.78 9.48 67.40
N ALA A 7 18.66 10.07 67.81
CA ALA A 7 17.42 10.03 67.06
C ALA A 7 17.47 10.75 65.65
N PRO A 8 18.05 11.99 65.58
CA PRO A 8 18.19 12.65 64.29
C PRO A 8 19.21 11.97 63.36
N ILE A 9 20.30 11.38 63.92
CA ILE A 9 21.25 10.62 63.06
C ILE A 9 20.63 9.36 62.49
N LEU A 10 19.85 8.63 63.28
CA LEU A 10 19.15 7.45 62.82
C LEU A 10 18.11 7.79 61.71
N MET A 11 17.40 8.92 61.85
CA MET A 11 16.42 9.36 60.89
C MET A 11 17.07 9.75 59.52
N VAL A 12 18.22 10.43 59.56
CA VAL A 12 18.99 10.78 58.36
C VAL A 12 19.55 9.51 57.69
N ALA A 13 20.05 8.54 58.45
CA ALA A 13 20.55 7.29 57.90
C ALA A 13 19.44 6.44 57.29
N CYS A 14 18.27 6.35 57.92
CA CYS A 14 17.11 5.64 57.33
C CYS A 14 16.58 6.33 56.05
N SER A 15 16.55 7.68 56.03
CA SER A 15 16.17 8.45 54.86
C SER A 15 17.16 8.28 53.70
N ALA A 16 18.45 8.21 53.97
CA ALA A 16 19.50 7.98 52.98
C ALA A 16 19.43 6.56 52.41
N VAL A 17 19.18 5.55 53.27
CA VAL A 17 19.01 4.16 52.81
C VAL A 17 17.69 3.98 51.98
N ALA A 18 16.58 4.53 52.48
CA ALA A 18 15.30 4.49 51.76
C ALA A 18 15.36 5.29 50.47
N GLY A 19 16.00 6.47 50.45
CA GLY A 19 16.22 7.27 49.25
C GLY A 19 17.17 6.57 48.26
N GLY A 20 18.23 5.93 48.74
CA GLY A 20 19.13 5.11 47.93
C GLY A 20 18.42 3.91 47.29
N TRP A 21 17.58 3.21 48.06
CA TRP A 21 16.81 2.07 47.56
C TRP A 21 15.75 2.48 46.51
N LEU A 22 15.03 3.60 46.77
CA LEU A 22 14.06 4.16 45.78
C LEU A 22 14.76 4.69 44.53
N LEU A 23 15.96 5.26 44.65
CA LEU A 23 16.77 5.68 43.51
C LEU A 23 17.29 4.48 42.71
N GLN A 24 17.69 3.41 43.39
CA GLN A 24 18.14 2.18 42.76
C GLN A 24 16.98 1.47 42.02
N GLU A 25 15.79 1.37 42.63
CA GLU A 25 14.61 0.78 42.03
C GLU A 25 14.06 1.66 40.89
N GLY A 26 14.18 2.98 40.99
CA GLY A 26 13.91 3.93 39.92
C GLY A 26 14.93 3.84 38.76
N ALA A 27 16.21 3.66 39.11
CA ALA A 27 17.30 3.48 38.15
C ALA A 27 17.17 2.12 37.41
N GLU A 28 16.83 1.03 38.11
CA GLU A 28 16.61 -0.28 37.48
C GLU A 28 15.41 -0.27 36.51
N ARG A 29 14.36 0.52 36.76
CA ARG A 29 13.24 0.71 35.83
C ARG A 29 13.56 1.71 34.71
N ALA A 30 14.31 2.77 34.95
CA ALA A 30 14.83 3.70 33.97
C ALA A 30 15.95 3.08 33.12
N ASP A 31 16.71 2.16 33.69
CA ASP A 31 17.89 1.54 33.10
C ASP A 31 17.56 0.72 31.84
N ASN A 32 16.34 0.18 31.77
CA ASN A 32 16.05 -0.79 30.75
C ASN A 32 15.90 -0.17 29.34
N MET A 33 15.38 1.03 29.16
CA MET A 33 15.16 1.64 27.86
C MET A 33 16.37 2.44 27.37
N TYR A 34 16.90 3.33 28.19
CA TYR A 34 18.07 4.15 27.85
C TYR A 34 19.32 3.29 27.61
N VAL A 35 19.55 2.28 28.46
CA VAL A 35 20.67 1.34 28.28
C VAL A 35 20.55 0.57 27.01
N ARG A 36 19.35 0.08 26.65
CA ARG A 36 19.13 -0.65 25.37
C ARG A 36 19.34 0.21 24.14
N VAL A 37 18.84 1.46 24.14
CA VAL A 37 19.09 2.42 23.07
C VAL A 37 20.58 2.71 22.95
N ARG A 38 21.29 2.89 24.08
CA ARG A 38 22.73 3.11 24.10
C ARG A 38 23.52 1.91 23.59
N VAL A 39 23.12 0.70 23.96
CA VAL A 39 23.75 -0.54 23.44
C VAL A 39 23.57 -0.63 21.92
N LEU A 40 22.38 -0.32 21.38
CA LEU A 40 22.17 -0.27 19.93
C LEU A 40 23.13 0.73 19.27
N GLN A 41 23.25 1.94 19.84
CA GLN A 41 24.17 2.96 19.33
C GLN A 41 25.62 2.48 19.38
N GLU A 42 26.07 1.87 20.49
CA GLU A 42 27.41 1.32 20.62
C GLU A 42 27.68 0.20 19.59
N VAL A 43 26.69 -0.64 19.29
CA VAL A 43 26.82 -1.68 18.27
C VAL A 43 26.95 -1.04 16.88
N VAL A 44 26.10 -0.08 16.52
CA VAL A 44 26.18 0.65 15.25
C VAL A 44 27.54 1.33 15.09
N ASP A 45 28.01 2.05 16.13
CA ASP A 45 29.32 2.70 16.11
C ASP A 45 30.47 1.69 15.96
N ARG A 46 30.38 0.55 16.64
CA ARG A 46 31.42 -0.49 16.55
C ARG A 46 31.46 -1.12 15.16
N VAL A 47 30.28 -1.44 14.59
CA VAL A 47 30.20 -1.99 13.24
C VAL A 47 30.72 -1.00 12.20
N SER A 48 30.24 0.24 12.22
CA SER A 48 30.65 1.28 11.28
C SER A 48 32.15 1.59 11.34
N ASN A 49 32.79 1.49 12.52
CA ASN A 49 34.20 1.84 12.67
C ASN A 49 35.17 0.65 12.59
N SER A 50 34.69 -0.61 12.70
CA SER A 50 35.57 -1.76 12.87
C SER A 50 35.25 -2.95 11.99
N PHE A 51 34.16 -2.92 11.22
CA PHE A 51 33.88 -3.98 10.26
C PHE A 51 34.89 -3.94 9.10
N VAL A 52 35.18 -5.08 8.48
CA VAL A 52 36.20 -5.23 7.47
C VAL A 52 35.93 -4.40 6.22
N ASP A 53 34.66 -4.23 5.87
CA ASP A 53 34.23 -3.38 4.76
C ASP A 53 33.56 -2.11 5.31
N GLU A 54 33.61 -1.02 4.54
CA GLU A 54 32.97 0.23 4.90
C GLU A 54 31.44 0.08 4.88
N VAL A 55 30.76 0.45 5.95
CA VAL A 55 29.30 0.42 6.09
C VAL A 55 28.80 1.76 6.59
N GLU A 56 27.87 2.33 5.85
CA GLU A 56 27.21 3.59 6.23
C GLU A 56 26.33 3.43 7.47
N ARG A 57 26.38 4.41 8.37
CA ARG A 57 25.61 4.39 9.63
C ARG A 57 24.11 4.37 9.40
N ASP A 58 23.61 5.16 8.46
CA ASP A 58 22.19 5.26 8.16
C ASP A 58 21.64 3.91 7.68
N ARG A 59 22.40 3.19 6.86
CA ARG A 59 22.06 1.83 6.46
C ARG A 59 21.93 0.87 7.65
N LEU A 60 22.84 1.00 8.66
CA LEU A 60 22.78 0.15 9.85
C LEU A 60 21.55 0.45 10.71
N TYR A 61 21.20 1.74 10.89
CA TYR A 61 19.99 2.12 11.62
C TYR A 61 18.73 1.63 10.91
N ASN A 62 18.63 1.84 9.59
CA ASN A 62 17.49 1.37 8.80
C ASN A 62 17.37 -0.16 8.87
N SER A 63 18.47 -0.89 8.74
CA SER A 63 18.49 -2.36 8.89
C SER A 63 18.06 -2.83 10.28
N ALA A 64 18.37 -2.08 11.34
CA ALA A 64 17.93 -2.41 12.71
C ALA A 64 16.42 -2.19 12.87
N ILE A 65 15.87 -1.12 12.31
CA ILE A 65 14.43 -0.83 12.29
C ILE A 65 13.68 -1.89 11.47
N ASP A 66 14.18 -2.22 10.30
CA ASP A 66 13.62 -3.27 9.45
C ASP A 66 13.62 -4.63 10.15
N GLY A 67 14.71 -4.95 10.88
CA GLY A 67 14.80 -6.16 11.68
C GLY A 67 13.71 -6.23 12.76
N LEU A 68 13.47 -5.12 13.46
CA LEU A 68 12.42 -5.01 14.48
C LEU A 68 11.02 -5.22 13.88
N ILE A 69 10.76 -4.61 12.72
CA ILE A 69 9.46 -4.73 12.05
C ILE A 69 9.26 -6.14 11.51
N ARG A 70 10.29 -6.74 10.94
CA ARG A 70 10.26 -8.12 10.43
C ARG A 70 9.97 -9.15 11.52
N ASP A 71 10.43 -8.90 12.75
CA ASP A 71 10.16 -9.78 13.92
C ASP A 71 8.67 -9.79 14.33
N LEU A 72 7.85 -8.83 13.85
CA LEU A 72 6.40 -8.87 14.01
C LEU A 72 5.74 -9.99 13.20
N GLY A 73 6.42 -10.54 12.19
CA GLY A 73 5.86 -11.55 11.30
C GLY A 73 4.74 -11.02 10.37
N ASP A 74 4.58 -9.71 10.27
CA ASP A 74 3.56 -9.10 9.43
C ASP A 74 4.17 -8.56 8.12
N PRO A 75 3.80 -9.12 6.95
CA PRO A 75 4.36 -8.71 5.66
C PRO A 75 3.87 -7.32 5.19
N HIS A 76 2.88 -6.76 5.88
CA HIS A 76 2.27 -5.48 5.50
C HIS A 76 2.79 -4.29 6.32
N SER A 77 3.48 -4.55 7.43
CA SER A 77 4.17 -3.51 8.20
C SER A 77 5.55 -3.25 7.62
N SER A 78 5.95 -1.97 7.53
CA SER A 78 7.26 -1.58 6.99
C SER A 78 7.69 -0.22 7.50
N PHE A 79 9.01 -0.01 7.55
CA PHE A 79 9.61 1.31 7.65
C PHE A 79 9.79 1.87 6.23
N LEU A 80 9.37 3.09 6.03
CA LEU A 80 9.46 3.82 4.78
C LEU A 80 10.36 5.04 4.99
N PRO A 81 11.58 5.04 4.45
CA PRO A 81 12.34 6.26 4.29
C PRO A 81 11.53 7.34 3.56
N ALA A 82 11.88 8.60 3.74
CA ALA A 82 11.15 9.72 3.17
C ALA A 82 10.94 9.61 1.65
N SER A 83 11.92 9.05 0.91
CA SER A 83 11.80 8.74 -0.53
C SER A 83 10.69 7.75 -0.83
N ASP A 84 10.65 6.63 -0.10
CA ASP A 84 9.68 5.55 -0.31
C ASP A 84 8.27 5.97 0.10
N TYR A 85 8.19 6.86 1.12
CA TYR A 85 6.91 7.48 1.49
C TYR A 85 6.39 8.41 0.39
N GLU A 86 7.26 9.13 -0.30
CA GLU A 86 6.86 9.95 -1.45
C GLU A 86 6.27 9.08 -2.58
N ASP A 87 6.85 7.92 -2.86
CA ASP A 87 6.30 6.96 -3.83
C ASP A 87 4.92 6.42 -3.41
N LEU A 88 4.74 6.12 -2.12
CA LEU A 88 3.43 5.75 -1.60
C LEU A 88 2.42 6.88 -1.77
N ARG A 89 2.81 8.12 -1.48
CA ARG A 89 1.97 9.31 -1.62
C ARG A 89 1.54 9.52 -3.07
N ILE A 90 2.46 9.42 -4.01
CA ILE A 90 2.16 9.51 -5.44
C ILE A 90 1.13 8.45 -5.87
N ARG A 91 1.27 7.22 -5.37
CA ARG A 91 0.33 6.13 -5.68
C ARG A 91 -1.07 6.38 -5.12
N THR A 92 -1.18 7.03 -3.96
CA THR A 92 -2.46 7.31 -3.28
C THR A 92 -3.10 8.61 -3.74
N GLU A 93 -2.33 9.69 -3.89
CA GLU A 93 -2.82 10.97 -4.41
C GLU A 93 -3.09 10.90 -5.92
N GLY A 94 -2.31 10.12 -6.65
CA GLY A 94 -2.47 9.95 -8.09
C GLY A 94 -1.86 11.07 -8.92
N GLU A 95 -0.99 11.91 -8.33
CA GLU A 95 -0.35 13.03 -9.02
C GLU A 95 1.12 13.17 -8.61
N TYR A 96 1.99 13.49 -9.56
CA TYR A 96 3.39 13.83 -9.30
C TYR A 96 3.94 14.76 -10.37
N GLY A 97 4.99 15.52 -10.01
CA GLY A 97 5.73 16.32 -10.97
C GLY A 97 6.77 15.49 -11.73
N GLY A 98 6.72 15.51 -13.06
CA GLY A 98 7.66 14.73 -13.86
C GLY A 98 7.50 14.87 -15.37
N VAL A 99 8.13 13.95 -16.10
CA VAL A 99 8.18 13.95 -17.57
C VAL A 99 7.10 13.09 -18.23
N GLY A 100 6.34 12.31 -17.46
CA GLY A 100 5.24 11.47 -18.00
C GLY A 100 5.73 10.35 -18.90
N LEU A 101 6.71 9.57 -18.43
CA LEU A 101 7.24 8.38 -19.11
C LEU A 101 7.15 7.17 -18.17
N GLU A 102 6.68 6.06 -18.70
CA GLU A 102 6.79 4.76 -18.04
C GLU A 102 8.13 4.12 -18.46
N VAL A 103 8.92 3.69 -17.49
CA VAL A 103 10.28 3.20 -17.72
C VAL A 103 10.53 1.87 -17.02
N VAL A 104 11.44 1.07 -17.58
CA VAL A 104 11.84 -0.23 -17.05
C VAL A 104 13.32 -0.46 -17.35
N ASP A 105 14.00 -1.27 -16.53
CA ASP A 105 15.30 -1.83 -16.92
C ASP A 105 15.11 -2.86 -18.04
N ARG A 106 15.82 -2.69 -19.13
CA ARG A 106 15.88 -3.66 -20.23
C ARG A 106 17.32 -3.85 -20.68
N GLY A 107 17.94 -4.95 -20.21
CA GLY A 107 19.30 -5.30 -20.59
C GLY A 107 20.36 -4.32 -20.07
N GLY A 108 20.15 -3.77 -18.88
CA GLY A 108 21.05 -2.82 -18.22
C GLY A 108 20.87 -1.36 -18.66
N TYR A 109 19.80 -1.07 -19.42
CA TYR A 109 19.45 0.29 -19.81
C TYR A 109 18.04 0.65 -19.35
N VAL A 110 17.89 1.81 -18.73
CA VAL A 110 16.56 2.38 -18.43
C VAL A 110 15.89 2.72 -19.76
N THR A 111 14.80 2.00 -20.05
CA THR A 111 14.14 2.02 -21.37
C THR A 111 12.70 2.51 -21.20
N VAL A 112 12.24 3.36 -22.11
CA VAL A 112 10.85 3.83 -22.14
C VAL A 112 9.94 2.70 -22.62
N VAL A 113 8.99 2.30 -21.77
CA VAL A 113 7.90 1.37 -22.11
C VAL A 113 6.86 2.11 -22.94
N SER A 114 6.37 3.22 -22.39
CA SER A 114 5.42 4.09 -23.09
C SER A 114 5.45 5.53 -22.52
N PRO A 115 5.25 6.55 -23.35
CA PRO A 115 4.87 7.87 -22.85
C PRO A 115 3.43 7.84 -22.31
N ILE A 116 3.21 8.48 -21.15
CA ILE A 116 1.85 8.68 -20.62
C ILE A 116 1.09 9.61 -21.59
N PRO A 117 -0.16 9.24 -21.99
CA PRO A 117 -0.93 10.03 -22.94
C PRO A 117 -1.11 11.49 -22.48
N GLY A 118 -0.75 12.44 -23.34
CA GLY A 118 -0.79 13.86 -23.04
C GLY A 118 0.35 14.36 -22.16
N GLY A 119 1.28 13.50 -21.73
CA GLY A 119 2.44 13.87 -20.92
C GLY A 119 3.51 14.63 -21.70
N PRO A 120 4.37 15.42 -21.01
CA PRO A 120 5.35 16.27 -21.66
C PRO A 120 6.40 15.50 -22.48
N GLY A 121 6.88 14.35 -22.00
CA GLY A 121 7.85 13.53 -22.74
C GLY A 121 7.33 13.04 -24.08
N GLY A 122 6.06 12.61 -24.12
CA GLY A 122 5.42 12.19 -25.38
C GLY A 122 5.26 13.36 -26.37
N ARG A 123 4.88 14.54 -25.87
CA ARG A 123 4.76 15.76 -26.72
C ARG A 123 6.10 16.21 -27.29
N MET A 124 7.21 15.98 -26.57
CA MET A 124 8.56 16.25 -27.06
C MET A 124 9.04 15.19 -28.08
N GLY A 125 8.29 14.11 -28.31
CA GLY A 125 8.60 13.11 -29.32
C GLY A 125 9.44 11.93 -28.80
N ILE A 126 9.51 11.72 -27.50
CA ILE A 126 10.05 10.49 -26.89
C ILE A 126 9.09 9.34 -27.18
N ARG A 127 9.60 8.15 -27.46
CA ARG A 127 8.85 7.00 -27.93
C ARG A 127 9.12 5.75 -27.11
N ALA A 128 8.21 4.79 -27.17
CA ALA A 128 8.48 3.44 -26.66
C ALA A 128 9.73 2.84 -27.33
N GLY A 129 10.60 2.23 -26.51
CA GLY A 129 11.86 1.65 -26.92
C GLY A 129 13.04 2.63 -26.91
N ASP A 130 12.86 3.92 -26.68
CA ASP A 130 13.96 4.84 -26.44
C ASP A 130 14.65 4.48 -25.13
N GLN A 131 15.99 4.50 -25.12
CA GLN A 131 16.82 4.19 -23.95
C GLN A 131 17.52 5.45 -23.46
N PHE A 132 17.57 5.63 -22.14
CA PHE A 132 18.31 6.75 -21.58
C PHE A 132 19.82 6.52 -21.72
N TYR A 133 20.50 7.45 -22.35
CA TYR A 133 21.95 7.52 -22.45
C TYR A 133 22.52 8.41 -21.34
N GLU A 134 21.85 9.52 -21.06
CA GLU A 134 22.25 10.50 -20.04
C GLU A 134 21.02 11.25 -19.50
N ILE A 135 20.99 11.52 -18.20
CA ILE A 135 19.97 12.33 -17.54
C ILE A 135 20.67 13.39 -16.71
N GLN A 136 20.42 14.69 -16.97
CA GLN A 136 21.05 15.82 -16.26
C GLN A 136 22.58 15.76 -16.22
N GLY A 137 23.23 15.29 -17.26
CA GLY A 137 24.69 15.14 -17.33
C GLY A 137 25.22 13.87 -16.65
N VAL A 138 24.36 13.04 -16.08
CA VAL A 138 24.75 11.76 -15.47
C VAL A 138 24.51 10.62 -16.48
N ALA A 139 25.54 9.81 -16.74
CA ALA A 139 25.43 8.66 -17.62
C ALA A 139 24.45 7.62 -17.06
N ALA A 140 23.58 7.09 -17.91
CA ALA A 140 22.49 6.19 -17.50
C ALA A 140 22.81 4.70 -17.70
N ASP A 141 24.00 4.34 -18.20
CA ASP A 141 24.44 2.97 -18.49
C ASP A 141 24.67 2.10 -17.23
N THR A 142 24.88 2.75 -16.08
CA THR A 142 25.04 2.08 -14.77
C THR A 142 23.95 2.45 -13.77
N MET A 143 22.95 3.23 -14.24
CA MET A 143 21.91 3.77 -13.39
C MET A 143 20.79 2.74 -13.21
N VAL A 144 20.38 2.48 -11.97
CA VAL A 144 19.17 1.71 -11.70
C VAL A 144 17.92 2.55 -11.97
N THR A 145 16.80 1.87 -12.27
CA THR A 145 15.54 2.55 -12.65
C THR A 145 15.11 3.60 -11.65
N ASP A 146 15.21 3.32 -10.35
CA ASP A 146 14.80 4.25 -9.30
C ASP A 146 15.59 5.57 -9.31
N GLN A 147 16.91 5.50 -9.54
CA GLN A 147 17.75 6.69 -9.68
C GLN A 147 17.36 7.53 -10.90
N ALA A 148 17.04 6.87 -12.02
CA ALA A 148 16.55 7.56 -13.20
C ALA A 148 15.21 8.25 -12.93
N VAL A 149 14.30 7.57 -12.25
CA VAL A 149 12.98 8.10 -11.87
C VAL A 149 13.12 9.32 -10.96
N GLU A 150 14.02 9.29 -9.97
CA GLU A 150 14.31 10.46 -9.12
C GLU A 150 14.78 11.68 -9.92
N LEU A 151 15.68 11.48 -10.89
CA LEU A 151 16.17 12.56 -11.74
C LEU A 151 15.09 13.09 -12.72
N LEU A 152 14.20 12.23 -13.18
CA LEU A 152 13.09 12.59 -14.09
C LEU A 152 11.94 13.28 -13.39
N ARG A 153 11.73 13.02 -12.10
CA ARG A 153 10.77 13.72 -11.24
C ARG A 153 11.29 15.08 -10.82
N GLY A 154 10.38 15.93 -10.36
CA GLY A 154 10.70 17.24 -9.79
C GLY A 154 9.52 18.20 -9.88
N PRO A 155 9.64 19.41 -9.31
CA PRO A 155 8.57 20.37 -9.29
C PRO A 155 8.05 20.71 -10.70
N PRO A 156 6.72 20.78 -10.91
CA PRO A 156 6.15 21.25 -12.16
C PRO A 156 6.73 22.61 -12.57
N GLY A 157 7.05 22.77 -13.84
CA GLY A 157 7.71 23.95 -14.40
C GLY A 157 9.24 23.92 -14.37
N SER A 158 9.87 23.01 -13.63
CA SER A 158 11.33 22.80 -13.73
C SER A 158 11.67 22.01 -14.98
N GLU A 159 12.91 22.15 -15.48
CA GLU A 159 13.36 21.46 -16.68
C GLU A 159 14.29 20.27 -16.34
N VAL A 160 14.24 19.24 -17.19
CA VAL A 160 15.20 18.15 -17.22
C VAL A 160 15.71 17.93 -18.62
N THR A 161 17.03 17.84 -18.77
CA THR A 161 17.67 17.50 -20.04
C THR A 161 18.04 16.01 -20.03
N VAL A 162 17.61 15.30 -21.07
CA VAL A 162 17.90 13.88 -21.28
C VAL A 162 18.46 13.65 -22.67
N ARG A 163 19.38 12.68 -22.80
CA ARG A 163 19.86 12.18 -24.08
C ARG A 163 19.42 10.73 -24.23
N MET A 164 18.81 10.43 -25.37
CA MET A 164 18.17 9.13 -25.61
C MET A 164 18.83 8.41 -26.79
N LEU A 165 19.07 7.12 -26.63
CA LEU A 165 19.39 6.22 -27.73
C LEU A 165 18.08 5.72 -28.34
N ARG A 166 17.95 5.83 -29.66
CA ARG A 166 16.78 5.34 -30.39
C ARG A 166 17.20 4.31 -31.43
N PRO A 167 16.57 3.12 -31.47
CA PRO A 167 16.86 2.13 -32.50
C PRO A 167 16.79 2.71 -33.92
N GLY A 168 17.87 2.56 -34.68
CA GLY A 168 18.00 3.10 -36.05
C GLY A 168 18.45 4.55 -36.14
N VAL A 169 18.88 5.15 -35.06
CA VAL A 169 19.53 6.48 -35.03
C VAL A 169 20.91 6.34 -34.42
N ASP A 170 21.94 6.78 -35.13
CA ASP A 170 23.35 6.52 -34.75
C ASP A 170 23.82 7.41 -33.57
N GLU A 171 23.26 8.62 -33.43
CA GLU A 171 23.63 9.57 -32.39
C GLU A 171 22.53 9.74 -31.34
N PRO A 172 22.86 9.93 -30.04
CA PRO A 172 21.88 10.22 -29.01
C PRO A 172 21.10 11.50 -29.31
N ILE A 173 19.79 11.44 -29.17
CA ILE A 173 18.88 12.57 -29.36
C ILE A 173 18.72 13.28 -28.02
N GLU A 174 18.93 14.60 -28.01
CA GLU A 174 18.75 15.43 -26.82
C GLU A 174 17.32 15.99 -26.73
N PHE A 175 16.74 15.94 -25.54
CA PHE A 175 15.45 16.54 -25.22
C PHE A 175 15.58 17.37 -23.93
N THR A 176 15.09 18.60 -23.93
CA THR A 176 14.86 19.39 -22.73
C THR A 176 13.37 19.44 -22.47
N ILE A 177 12.94 18.87 -21.34
CA ILE A 177 11.54 18.63 -21.03
C ILE A 177 11.18 19.45 -19.80
N ALA A 178 10.18 20.31 -19.92
CA ALA A 178 9.57 20.94 -18.76
C ALA A 178 8.73 19.91 -18.02
N ARG A 179 9.00 19.70 -16.72
CA ARG A 179 8.19 18.81 -15.88
C ARG A 179 6.80 19.41 -15.68
N GLU A 180 5.83 18.55 -15.67
CA GLU A 180 4.43 18.92 -15.43
C GLU A 180 3.83 18.05 -14.33
N ALA A 181 2.67 18.44 -13.82
CA ALA A 181 1.84 17.58 -13.00
C ALA A 181 1.31 16.40 -13.85
N ILE A 182 1.73 15.20 -13.52
CA ILE A 182 1.33 13.97 -14.20
C ILE A 182 0.22 13.32 -13.38
N VAL A 183 -0.97 13.23 -13.95
CA VAL A 183 -2.12 12.61 -13.31
C VAL A 183 -2.20 11.14 -13.68
N LEU A 184 -2.15 10.29 -12.67
CA LEU A 184 -2.33 8.84 -12.78
C LEU A 184 -3.81 8.52 -12.57
N ARG A 185 -4.56 8.30 -13.63
CA ARG A 185 -6.01 8.01 -13.52
C ARG A 185 -6.26 6.66 -12.86
N ALA A 186 -7.24 6.61 -11.96
CA ALA A 186 -7.76 5.38 -11.39
C ALA A 186 -8.61 4.61 -12.43
N VAL A 187 -9.38 5.34 -13.24
CA VAL A 187 -10.17 4.84 -14.37
C VAL A 187 -9.57 5.39 -15.67
N PRO A 188 -8.69 4.64 -16.36
CA PRO A 188 -7.98 5.15 -17.55
C PRO A 188 -8.90 5.36 -18.75
N PHE A 189 -9.96 4.57 -18.85
CA PHE A 189 -10.99 4.65 -19.89
C PHE A 189 -12.29 4.00 -19.43
N SER A 190 -13.36 4.21 -20.16
CA SER A 190 -14.61 3.48 -20.03
C SER A 190 -15.21 3.28 -21.44
N VAL A 191 -15.87 2.16 -21.68
CA VAL A 191 -16.35 1.81 -23.01
C VAL A 191 -17.65 1.01 -22.94
N MET A 192 -18.53 1.20 -23.93
CA MET A 192 -19.65 0.30 -24.16
C MET A 192 -19.12 -0.98 -24.83
N LEU A 193 -19.42 -2.15 -24.26
CA LEU A 193 -19.08 -3.45 -24.86
C LEU A 193 -20.06 -3.82 -25.96
N ASP A 194 -21.31 -3.43 -25.79
CA ASP A 194 -22.41 -3.53 -26.75
C ASP A 194 -23.39 -2.36 -26.53
N ASP A 195 -24.62 -2.47 -27.01
CA ASP A 195 -25.61 -1.40 -26.87
C ASP A 195 -26.14 -1.20 -25.43
N GLU A 196 -25.92 -2.16 -24.52
CA GLU A 196 -26.50 -2.16 -23.16
C GLU A 196 -25.46 -2.29 -22.05
N VAL A 197 -24.29 -2.87 -22.31
CA VAL A 197 -23.30 -3.23 -21.30
C VAL A 197 -22.11 -2.27 -21.33
N GLY A 198 -21.85 -1.59 -20.24
CA GLY A 198 -20.67 -0.75 -20.05
C GLY A 198 -19.55 -1.47 -19.30
N TYR A 199 -18.31 -1.13 -19.61
CA TYR A 199 -17.10 -1.64 -18.97
C TYR A 199 -16.28 -0.49 -18.40
N VAL A 200 -15.93 -0.62 -17.11
CA VAL A 200 -15.14 0.36 -16.38
C VAL A 200 -14.01 -0.35 -15.62
N PRO A 201 -12.76 -0.25 -16.05
CA PRO A 201 -11.62 -0.74 -15.29
C PRO A 201 -11.23 0.26 -14.18
N LEU A 202 -11.01 -0.23 -12.98
CA LEU A 202 -10.48 0.50 -11.85
C LEU A 202 -9.11 -0.06 -11.48
N LEU A 203 -8.03 0.68 -11.75
CA LEU A 203 -6.66 0.19 -11.60
C LEU A 203 -6.11 0.29 -10.18
N SER A 204 -6.58 1.24 -9.38
CA SER A 204 -6.24 1.38 -7.96
C SER A 204 -7.21 2.33 -7.25
N PHE A 205 -7.23 2.31 -5.91
CA PHE A 205 -8.04 3.22 -5.11
C PHE A 205 -7.20 4.43 -4.68
N ARG A 206 -7.32 5.52 -5.44
CA ARG A 206 -6.71 6.83 -5.23
C ARG A 206 -7.76 7.83 -4.77
N GLU A 207 -7.35 9.02 -4.33
CA GLU A 207 -8.26 10.08 -3.89
C GLU A 207 -9.36 10.44 -4.92
N THR A 208 -9.06 10.27 -6.21
CA THR A 208 -9.99 10.60 -7.31
C THR A 208 -10.89 9.44 -7.74
N SER A 209 -10.72 8.22 -7.21
CA SER A 209 -11.35 6.99 -7.73
C SER A 209 -12.87 7.07 -7.77
N THR A 210 -13.51 7.51 -6.67
CA THR A 210 -14.97 7.63 -6.60
C THR A 210 -15.51 8.61 -7.64
N THR A 211 -14.84 9.75 -7.81
CA THR A 211 -15.22 10.77 -8.81
C THR A 211 -15.05 10.24 -10.23
N GLU A 212 -13.96 9.53 -10.51
CA GLU A 212 -13.68 8.98 -11.84
C GLU A 212 -14.67 7.85 -12.19
N ILE A 213 -14.99 6.94 -11.25
CA ILE A 213 -15.99 5.89 -11.47
C ILE A 213 -17.36 6.51 -11.73
N ARG A 214 -17.80 7.44 -10.89
CA ARG A 214 -19.09 8.13 -11.09
C ARG A 214 -19.16 8.77 -12.48
N ALA A 215 -18.14 9.52 -12.86
CA ALA A 215 -18.09 10.18 -14.16
C ALA A 215 -18.11 9.16 -15.32
N ALA A 216 -17.40 8.03 -15.18
CA ALA A 216 -17.39 6.97 -16.19
C ALA A 216 -18.76 6.30 -16.33
N VAL A 217 -19.38 5.90 -15.21
CA VAL A 217 -20.70 5.27 -15.19
C VAL A 217 -21.78 6.22 -15.75
N ASP A 218 -21.78 7.49 -15.32
CA ASP A 218 -22.75 8.48 -15.81
C ASP A 218 -22.59 8.75 -17.31
N SER A 219 -21.35 8.81 -17.80
CA SER A 219 -21.05 8.95 -19.24
C SER A 219 -21.58 7.76 -20.06
N LEU A 220 -21.37 6.52 -19.56
CA LEU A 220 -21.87 5.33 -20.27
C LEU A 220 -23.40 5.21 -20.20
N ARG A 221 -24.01 5.59 -19.06
CA ARG A 221 -25.48 5.70 -18.95
C ARG A 221 -26.06 6.70 -19.94
N GLY A 222 -25.39 7.83 -20.12
CA GLY A 222 -25.74 8.81 -21.16
C GLY A 222 -25.68 8.25 -22.59
N GLN A 223 -24.93 7.16 -22.81
CA GLN A 223 -24.82 6.44 -24.09
C GLN A 223 -25.81 5.25 -24.19
N GLY A 224 -26.60 4.98 -23.14
CA GLY A 224 -27.61 3.92 -23.15
C GLY A 224 -27.28 2.69 -22.32
N MET A 225 -26.18 2.72 -21.51
CA MET A 225 -25.79 1.61 -20.65
C MET A 225 -26.92 1.23 -19.66
N GLN A 226 -27.24 -0.05 -19.60
CA GLN A 226 -28.21 -0.66 -18.69
C GLN A 226 -27.53 -1.55 -17.62
N ALA A 227 -26.36 -2.13 -17.91
CA ALA A 227 -25.61 -3.01 -17.01
C ALA A 227 -24.12 -2.65 -16.99
N LEU A 228 -23.47 -2.79 -15.82
CA LEU A 228 -22.08 -2.44 -15.59
C LEU A 228 -21.22 -3.67 -15.36
N VAL A 229 -20.08 -3.74 -16.05
CA VAL A 229 -18.93 -4.57 -15.70
C VAL A 229 -17.85 -3.67 -15.08
N LEU A 230 -17.68 -3.77 -13.76
CA LEU A 230 -16.61 -3.12 -13.02
C LEU A 230 -15.42 -4.08 -12.89
N ASP A 231 -14.29 -3.72 -13.46
CA ASP A 231 -13.11 -4.59 -13.47
C ASP A 231 -12.07 -4.10 -12.45
N VAL A 232 -11.85 -4.91 -11.40
CA VAL A 232 -10.81 -4.70 -10.38
C VAL A 232 -9.71 -5.75 -10.46
N ARG A 233 -9.58 -6.48 -11.55
CA ARG A 233 -8.46 -7.38 -11.79
C ARG A 233 -7.18 -6.57 -11.91
N GLY A 234 -6.08 -7.07 -11.35
CA GLY A 234 -4.82 -6.34 -11.31
C GLY A 234 -4.79 -5.17 -10.30
N ASN A 235 -5.87 -4.92 -9.57
CA ASN A 235 -5.98 -3.79 -8.64
C ASN A 235 -5.56 -4.18 -7.22
N PRO A 236 -4.39 -3.72 -6.71
CA PRO A 236 -3.88 -4.06 -5.38
C PRO A 236 -4.61 -3.33 -4.23
N GLY A 237 -5.66 -2.58 -4.54
CA GLY A 237 -6.37 -1.73 -3.58
C GLY A 237 -5.86 -0.30 -3.57
N GLY A 238 -5.77 0.29 -2.39
CA GLY A 238 -5.37 1.67 -2.15
C GLY A 238 -6.02 2.23 -0.90
N LEU A 239 -6.55 3.44 -0.98
CA LEU A 239 -7.17 4.14 0.14
C LEU A 239 -8.46 3.45 0.61
N LEU A 240 -8.54 3.18 1.91
CA LEU A 240 -9.73 2.60 2.56
C LEU A 240 -10.98 3.45 2.30
N ASP A 241 -10.86 4.76 2.49
CA ASP A 241 -11.96 5.71 2.31
C ASP A 241 -12.52 5.67 0.89
N GLN A 242 -11.67 5.44 -0.11
CA GLN A 242 -12.11 5.29 -1.49
C GLN A 242 -12.76 3.94 -1.76
N GLY A 243 -12.30 2.86 -1.12
CA GLY A 243 -13.00 1.58 -1.16
C GLY A 243 -14.42 1.69 -0.59
N ILE A 244 -14.57 2.40 0.53
CA ILE A 244 -15.86 2.70 1.15
C ILE A 244 -16.73 3.56 0.22
N ALA A 245 -16.20 4.69 -0.26
CA ALA A 245 -16.95 5.64 -1.07
C ALA A 245 -17.37 5.08 -2.44
N VAL A 246 -16.55 4.20 -3.05
CA VAL A 246 -16.95 3.49 -4.28
C VAL A 246 -18.04 2.45 -4.01
N SER A 247 -17.98 1.75 -2.86
CA SER A 247 -19.03 0.81 -2.46
C SER A 247 -20.36 1.52 -2.22
N ASP A 248 -20.32 2.71 -1.60
CA ASP A 248 -21.46 3.56 -1.31
C ASP A 248 -22.25 3.96 -2.57
N LEU A 249 -21.59 4.09 -3.72
CA LEU A 249 -22.26 4.39 -5.00
C LEU A 249 -23.34 3.35 -5.38
N PHE A 250 -23.19 2.10 -4.91
CA PHE A 250 -23.98 0.95 -5.33
C PHE A 250 -24.80 0.32 -4.21
N LEU A 251 -24.74 0.84 -2.99
CA LEU A 251 -25.45 0.30 -1.84
C LEU A 251 -26.52 1.25 -1.35
N ALA A 252 -27.59 0.71 -0.76
CA ALA A 252 -28.64 1.52 -0.17
C ALA A 252 -28.15 2.14 1.14
N GLU A 253 -28.66 3.34 1.46
CA GLU A 253 -28.36 4.04 2.71
C GLU A 253 -28.50 3.12 3.92
N GLY A 254 -27.50 3.11 4.78
CA GLY A 254 -27.41 2.29 6.01
C GLY A 254 -26.95 0.86 5.80
N GLN A 255 -26.76 0.37 4.56
CA GLN A 255 -26.13 -0.95 4.34
C GLN A 255 -24.66 -0.92 4.76
N GLY A 256 -24.24 -1.90 5.59
CA GLY A 256 -22.86 -2.02 6.02
C GLY A 256 -21.91 -2.25 4.84
N ILE A 257 -20.72 -1.65 4.88
CA ILE A 257 -19.67 -1.80 3.86
C ILE A 257 -18.53 -2.62 4.42
N VAL A 258 -17.95 -2.19 5.52
CA VAL A 258 -16.81 -2.82 6.17
C VAL A 258 -16.78 -2.48 7.66
N GLU A 259 -16.34 -3.41 8.48
CA GLU A 259 -16.06 -3.19 9.90
C GLU A 259 -14.57 -3.38 10.15
N THR A 260 -13.93 -2.46 10.89
CA THR A 260 -12.54 -2.60 11.34
C THR A 260 -12.50 -2.97 12.82
N ARG A 261 -11.55 -3.84 13.20
CA ARG A 261 -11.32 -4.26 14.58
C ARG A 261 -9.82 -4.28 14.85
N GLY A 262 -9.38 -3.41 15.77
CA GLY A 262 -8.00 -3.30 16.20
C GLY A 262 -7.81 -3.69 17.67
N ARG A 263 -6.55 -3.77 18.10
CA ARG A 263 -6.21 -3.90 19.51
C ARG A 263 -6.59 -2.65 20.32
N ASP A 264 -6.42 -1.47 19.71
CA ASP A 264 -6.91 -0.21 20.25
C ASP A 264 -8.38 -0.04 19.87
N PRO A 265 -9.31 0.15 20.86
CA PRO A 265 -10.72 0.37 20.57
C PRO A 265 -11.00 1.55 19.63
N SER A 266 -10.11 2.54 19.52
CA SER A 266 -10.24 3.65 18.58
C SER A 266 -10.12 3.22 17.11
N GLN A 267 -9.64 2.01 16.85
CA GLN A 267 -9.57 1.41 15.52
C GLN A 267 -10.80 0.56 15.17
N ASN A 268 -11.77 0.46 16.09
CA ASN A 268 -12.99 -0.29 15.86
C ASN A 268 -14.05 0.67 15.29
N GLU A 269 -14.34 0.49 14.02
CA GLU A 269 -15.28 1.35 13.31
C GLU A 269 -16.11 0.51 12.33
N MET A 270 -17.41 0.85 12.22
CA MET A 270 -18.30 0.26 11.24
C MET A 270 -18.68 1.32 10.22
N TYR A 271 -18.36 1.06 8.98
CA TYR A 271 -18.67 1.91 7.85
C TYR A 271 -19.89 1.37 7.13
N ALA A 272 -20.83 2.24 6.83
CA ALA A 272 -22.05 1.95 6.09
C ALA A 272 -22.27 2.98 4.99
N ALA A 273 -23.07 2.63 3.99
CA ALA A 273 -23.48 3.54 2.94
C ALA A 273 -24.20 4.76 3.55
N ALA A 274 -23.72 5.95 3.21
CA ALA A 274 -24.23 7.22 3.71
C ALA A 274 -25.31 7.79 2.81
N ASP A 275 -25.23 7.50 1.51
CA ASP A 275 -26.15 7.96 0.48
C ASP A 275 -27.04 6.82 -0.05
N PRO A 276 -28.20 7.13 -0.64
CA PRO A 276 -28.96 6.14 -1.40
C PRO A 276 -28.16 5.58 -2.57
N ASP A 277 -28.40 4.29 -2.93
CA ASP A 277 -27.84 3.68 -4.13
C ASP A 277 -28.06 4.58 -5.34
N GLN A 278 -26.98 5.02 -5.99
CA GLN A 278 -27.05 5.95 -7.12
C GLN A 278 -27.47 5.25 -8.43
N TYR A 279 -27.43 3.91 -8.45
CA TYR A 279 -27.71 3.09 -9.62
C TYR A 279 -28.59 1.87 -9.26
N PRO A 280 -29.76 2.06 -8.60
CA PRO A 280 -30.48 0.99 -7.88
C PRO A 280 -30.93 -0.17 -8.77
N ASP A 281 -31.29 0.08 -10.02
CA ASP A 281 -31.83 -0.94 -10.94
C ASP A 281 -30.79 -1.48 -11.92
N MET A 282 -29.55 -1.01 -11.84
CA MET A 282 -28.50 -1.38 -12.75
C MET A 282 -27.84 -2.69 -12.30
N PRO A 283 -27.89 -3.78 -13.09
CA PRO A 283 -27.08 -4.96 -12.84
C PRO A 283 -25.59 -4.64 -12.82
N VAL A 284 -24.87 -5.18 -11.83
CA VAL A 284 -23.42 -5.00 -11.69
C VAL A 284 -22.73 -6.34 -11.65
N VAL A 285 -21.70 -6.49 -12.47
CA VAL A 285 -20.74 -7.58 -12.42
C VAL A 285 -19.39 -7.01 -12.00
N VAL A 286 -18.74 -7.63 -11.03
CA VAL A 286 -17.38 -7.25 -10.61
C VAL A 286 -16.42 -8.35 -11.06
N LEU A 287 -15.43 -7.98 -11.88
CA LEU A 287 -14.36 -8.88 -12.29
C LEU A 287 -13.22 -8.81 -11.25
N ILE A 288 -12.81 -9.97 -10.76
CA ILE A 288 -11.79 -10.14 -9.72
C ILE A 288 -10.73 -11.15 -10.15
N ASP A 289 -9.52 -11.03 -9.60
CA ASP A 289 -8.44 -12.00 -9.76
C ASP A 289 -7.58 -12.12 -8.47
N GLN A 290 -6.56 -12.97 -8.49
CA GLN A 290 -5.65 -13.20 -7.38
C GLN A 290 -4.86 -11.96 -6.94
N THR A 291 -4.81 -10.93 -7.75
CA THR A 291 -4.13 -9.67 -7.47
C THR A 291 -5.08 -8.56 -7.00
N SER A 292 -6.40 -8.80 -7.07
CA SER A 292 -7.41 -7.93 -6.48
C SER A 292 -7.28 -7.97 -4.96
N ALA A 293 -6.87 -6.86 -4.33
CA ALA A 293 -6.52 -6.85 -2.90
C ALA A 293 -7.10 -5.66 -2.13
N SER A 294 -7.23 -5.80 -0.80
CA SER A 294 -7.55 -4.68 0.12
C SER A 294 -8.84 -3.94 -0.26
N ALA A 295 -8.77 -2.65 -0.67
CA ALA A 295 -9.94 -1.86 -1.07
C ALA A 295 -10.76 -2.52 -2.22
N SER A 296 -10.10 -3.26 -3.13
CA SER A 296 -10.79 -4.07 -4.15
C SER A 296 -11.62 -5.19 -3.52
N GLU A 297 -11.12 -5.79 -2.45
CA GLU A 297 -11.83 -6.82 -1.71
C GLU A 297 -12.95 -6.25 -0.84
N ILE A 298 -12.81 -4.99 -0.38
CA ILE A 298 -13.87 -4.29 0.35
C ILE A 298 -15.09 -4.11 -0.56
N ILE A 299 -14.92 -3.53 -1.75
CA ILE A 299 -16.05 -3.36 -2.67
C ILE A 299 -16.61 -4.71 -3.13
N ALA A 300 -15.74 -5.67 -3.50
CA ALA A 300 -16.19 -6.99 -3.92
C ALA A 300 -16.99 -7.69 -2.81
N GLY A 301 -16.47 -7.70 -1.58
CA GLY A 301 -17.11 -8.30 -0.42
C GLY A 301 -18.41 -7.61 -0.02
N ALA A 302 -18.43 -6.28 0.00
CA ALA A 302 -19.64 -5.52 0.33
C ALA A 302 -20.76 -5.78 -0.68
N LEU A 303 -20.47 -5.69 -1.98
CA LEU A 303 -21.48 -5.95 -3.02
C LEU A 303 -21.92 -7.41 -3.06
N GLN A 304 -21.01 -8.37 -2.80
CA GLN A 304 -21.35 -9.78 -2.71
C GLN A 304 -22.25 -10.09 -1.52
N ASP A 305 -21.92 -9.58 -0.35
CA ASP A 305 -22.64 -9.84 0.90
C ASP A 305 -24.06 -9.29 0.89
N HIS A 306 -24.29 -8.20 0.16
CA HIS A 306 -25.63 -7.62 -0.06
C HIS A 306 -26.34 -8.18 -1.31
N ASP A 307 -25.77 -9.16 -2.02
CA ASP A 307 -26.30 -9.67 -3.28
C ASP A 307 -26.52 -8.57 -4.36
N ARG A 308 -25.77 -7.46 -4.24
CA ARG A 308 -25.88 -6.30 -5.15
C ARG A 308 -25.16 -6.53 -6.46
N ALA A 309 -24.11 -7.35 -6.46
CA ALA A 309 -23.34 -7.69 -7.66
C ALA A 309 -23.05 -9.18 -7.76
N VAL A 310 -22.80 -9.63 -8.98
CA VAL A 310 -22.23 -10.95 -9.27
C VAL A 310 -20.72 -10.78 -9.42
N LEU A 311 -19.94 -11.56 -8.66
CA LEU A 311 -18.49 -11.61 -8.80
C LEU A 311 -18.12 -12.71 -9.81
N VAL A 312 -17.18 -12.38 -10.70
CA VAL A 312 -16.69 -13.29 -11.74
C VAL A 312 -15.16 -13.23 -11.78
N GLY A 313 -14.53 -14.38 -11.75
CA GLY A 313 -13.06 -14.49 -11.81
C GLY A 313 -12.50 -15.48 -10.81
N GLU A 314 -11.33 -15.20 -10.30
CA GLU A 314 -10.60 -16.03 -9.35
C GLU A 314 -10.71 -15.48 -7.93
N THR A 315 -10.44 -16.32 -6.92
CA THR A 315 -10.35 -15.89 -5.51
C THR A 315 -9.33 -14.76 -5.38
N THR A 316 -9.71 -13.70 -4.67
CA THR A 316 -8.88 -12.52 -4.47
C THR A 316 -7.69 -12.77 -3.53
N PHE A 317 -6.83 -11.77 -3.37
CA PHE A 317 -5.56 -11.88 -2.64
C PHE A 317 -5.70 -12.27 -1.15
N GLY A 318 -6.76 -11.81 -0.46
CA GLY A 318 -6.95 -12.09 0.97
C GLY A 318 -6.24 -11.10 1.91
N LYS A 319 -6.15 -9.81 1.55
CA LYS A 319 -5.58 -8.77 2.41
C LYS A 319 -6.66 -8.13 3.29
N GLY A 320 -7.03 -8.78 4.38
CA GLY A 320 -8.00 -8.31 5.36
C GLY A 320 -7.39 -7.47 6.50
N SER A 321 -6.34 -6.69 6.24
CA SER A 321 -5.64 -5.86 7.24
C SER A 321 -5.66 -4.38 6.87
N VAL A 322 -5.70 -3.51 7.91
CA VAL A 322 -5.64 -2.05 7.80
C VAL A 322 -4.29 -1.57 8.29
N GLN A 323 -3.63 -0.72 7.49
CA GLN A 323 -2.37 -0.10 7.85
C GLN A 323 -2.59 1.37 8.23
N SER A 324 -2.00 1.76 9.36
CA SER A 324 -1.86 3.17 9.76
C SER A 324 -0.47 3.68 9.47
N LEU A 325 -0.38 4.95 9.08
CA LEU A 325 0.88 5.63 8.78
C LEU A 325 1.25 6.57 9.94
N TYR A 326 2.40 6.33 10.55
CA TYR A 326 2.94 7.14 11.64
C TYR A 326 4.15 7.91 11.14
N ARG A 327 4.03 9.24 11.07
CA ARG A 327 5.17 10.11 10.71
C ARG A 327 6.20 10.10 11.83
N LEU A 328 7.43 9.88 11.47
CA LEU A 328 8.57 9.87 12.38
C LEU A 328 9.43 11.12 12.20
N THR A 329 10.42 11.27 13.07
CA THR A 329 11.40 12.35 12.97
C THR A 329 12.26 12.15 11.71
N GLY A 330 12.54 13.23 10.98
CA GLY A 330 13.34 13.15 9.74
C GLY A 330 12.53 13.02 8.45
N GLY A 331 11.21 12.81 8.55
CA GLY A 331 10.32 12.66 7.38
C GLY A 331 10.01 11.21 7.02
N ASP A 332 10.64 10.26 7.71
CA ASP A 332 10.37 8.84 7.57
C ASP A 332 8.96 8.49 8.08
N VAL A 333 8.44 7.35 7.65
CA VAL A 333 7.10 6.89 8.03
C VAL A 333 7.14 5.42 8.45
N LEU A 334 6.51 5.11 9.57
CA LEU A 334 6.19 3.75 9.95
C LEU A 334 4.80 3.40 9.43
N ARG A 335 4.72 2.45 8.52
CA ARG A 335 3.48 1.80 8.11
C ARG A 335 3.28 0.56 8.97
N LEU A 336 2.21 0.52 9.74
CA LEU A 336 1.96 -0.53 10.73
C LEU A 336 0.53 -1.06 10.58
N THR A 337 0.37 -2.37 10.58
CA THR A 337 -0.95 -3.01 10.66
C THR A 337 -1.54 -2.76 12.06
N THR A 338 -2.65 -2.06 12.11
CA THR A 338 -3.30 -1.63 13.37
C THR A 338 -4.65 -2.27 13.58
N ALA A 339 -5.30 -2.77 12.52
CA ALA A 339 -6.58 -3.45 12.59
C ALA A 339 -6.72 -4.54 11.51
N LYS A 340 -7.67 -5.45 11.74
CA LYS A 340 -8.23 -6.32 10.69
C LYS A 340 -9.60 -5.79 10.30
N TRP A 341 -10.02 -6.05 9.06
CA TRP A 341 -11.34 -5.67 8.62
C TRP A 341 -12.19 -6.89 8.25
N TYR A 342 -13.48 -6.70 8.29
CA TYR A 342 -14.51 -7.73 8.11
C TYR A 342 -15.58 -7.21 7.16
N THR A 343 -16.14 -8.12 6.35
CA THR A 343 -17.23 -7.80 5.43
C THR A 343 -18.55 -7.57 6.18
N PRO A 344 -19.61 -7.07 5.53
CA PRO A 344 -20.91 -6.81 6.16
C PRO A 344 -21.50 -7.99 6.95
N VAL A 345 -21.34 -9.21 6.48
CA VAL A 345 -21.81 -10.42 7.19
C VAL A 345 -20.81 -10.92 8.24
N GLY A 346 -19.73 -10.17 8.50
CA GLY A 346 -18.76 -10.45 9.57
C GLY A 346 -17.67 -11.45 9.22
N ARG A 347 -17.51 -11.84 7.96
CA ARG A 347 -16.43 -12.75 7.55
C ARG A 347 -15.10 -12.01 7.45
N SER A 348 -14.04 -12.61 7.99
CA SER A 348 -12.66 -12.21 7.70
C SER A 348 -12.24 -12.88 6.40
N ILE A 349 -11.66 -12.10 5.49
CA ILE A 349 -11.05 -12.61 4.26
C ILE A 349 -9.53 -12.71 4.38
N HIS A 350 -8.99 -12.33 5.54
CA HIS A 350 -7.55 -12.26 5.76
C HIS A 350 -6.89 -13.62 5.58
N LEU A 351 -5.90 -13.65 4.72
CA LEU A 351 -5.02 -14.80 4.54
C LEU A 351 -3.84 -14.64 5.51
N ASP A 352 -3.75 -15.52 6.51
CA ASP A 352 -2.59 -15.54 7.40
C ASP A 352 -1.33 -15.92 6.60
N PRO A 353 -0.18 -15.22 6.83
CA PRO A 353 1.07 -15.56 6.15
C PRO A 353 1.49 -17.03 6.28
N ASP A 354 1.12 -17.64 7.40
CA ASP A 354 1.34 -19.06 7.67
C ASP A 354 0.17 -19.95 7.23
N SER A 355 -0.89 -19.36 6.67
CA SER A 355 -2.05 -20.12 6.25
C SER A 355 -1.77 -20.85 4.94
N ARG A 356 -2.35 -22.04 4.81
CA ARG A 356 -2.23 -22.91 3.64
C ARG A 356 -3.08 -22.48 2.45
N PHE A 357 -3.65 -21.25 2.50
CA PHE A 357 -4.51 -20.70 1.46
C PHE A 357 -3.69 -19.86 0.48
N ALA A 358 -2.89 -20.49 -0.33
CA ALA A 358 -2.16 -19.78 -1.37
C ALA A 358 -2.72 -20.12 -2.75
N PRO A 359 -2.66 -19.18 -3.70
CA PRO A 359 -3.01 -19.48 -5.08
C PRO A 359 -2.18 -20.67 -5.58
N VAL A 360 -2.81 -21.58 -6.28
CA VAL A 360 -2.13 -22.70 -6.93
C VAL A 360 -1.46 -22.14 -8.18
N ASP A 361 -0.16 -22.34 -8.32
CA ASP A 361 0.52 -22.11 -9.59
C ASP A 361 0.03 -23.16 -10.60
N GLU A 362 -0.74 -22.73 -11.57
CA GLU A 362 -1.35 -23.59 -12.60
C GLU A 362 -0.33 -24.42 -13.39
N ASN A 363 0.93 -23.97 -13.48
CA ASN A 363 1.98 -24.68 -14.20
C ASN A 363 2.62 -25.79 -13.37
N THR A 364 2.58 -25.69 -12.03
CA THR A 364 3.28 -26.62 -11.13
C THR A 364 2.33 -27.38 -10.21
N GLU A 365 1.04 -27.03 -10.19
CA GLU A 365 0.02 -27.54 -9.22
C GLU A 365 0.45 -27.32 -7.76
N ARG A 366 1.34 -26.35 -7.52
CA ARG A 366 1.90 -26.05 -6.20
C ARG A 366 1.32 -24.75 -5.67
N ALA A 367 0.97 -24.75 -4.40
CA ALA A 367 0.58 -23.55 -3.69
C ALA A 367 1.74 -23.04 -2.82
N TYR A 368 1.89 -21.73 -2.78
CA TYR A 368 2.90 -21.07 -1.95
C TYR A 368 2.22 -20.11 -1.00
N SER A 369 2.63 -20.07 0.26
CA SER A 369 2.19 -19.05 1.20
C SER A 369 2.66 -17.66 0.77
N ILE A 370 2.09 -16.62 1.36
CA ILE A 370 2.56 -15.22 1.15
C ILE A 370 4.05 -15.09 1.51
N ALA A 371 4.54 -15.91 2.44
CA ALA A 371 5.96 -15.99 2.80
C ALA A 371 6.82 -16.82 1.83
N GLY A 372 6.25 -17.33 0.73
CA GLY A 372 6.96 -18.10 -0.30
C GLY A 372 7.22 -19.56 0.08
N GLN A 373 6.56 -20.08 1.13
CA GLN A 373 6.70 -21.48 1.53
C GLN A 373 5.72 -22.36 0.74
N LEU A 374 6.17 -23.56 0.33
CA LEU A 374 5.31 -24.53 -0.30
C LEU A 374 4.24 -25.01 0.70
N VAL A 375 2.97 -24.90 0.33
CA VAL A 375 1.82 -25.28 1.16
C VAL A 375 0.85 -26.15 0.35
N GLU A 376 -0.01 -26.91 1.04
CA GLU A 376 -1.08 -27.64 0.38
C GLU A 376 -2.25 -26.68 0.03
N PRO A 377 -2.80 -26.75 -1.19
CA PRO A 377 -3.97 -25.96 -1.57
C PRO A 377 -5.14 -26.26 -0.63
N VAL A 378 -5.77 -25.24 -0.09
CA VAL A 378 -6.98 -25.43 0.71
C VAL A 378 -8.19 -25.39 -0.21
N THR A 379 -8.97 -26.45 -0.15
CA THR A 379 -10.26 -26.53 -0.80
C THR A 379 -11.28 -25.63 -0.08
N ILE A 380 -12.34 -25.24 -0.76
CA ILE A 380 -13.46 -24.45 -0.19
C ILE A 380 -14.07 -25.16 1.02
N GLU A 381 -14.03 -26.50 1.07
CA GLU A 381 -14.62 -27.37 2.09
C GLU A 381 -14.12 -27.17 3.55
N GLY A 382 -13.06 -26.37 3.75
CA GLY A 382 -12.55 -26.06 5.10
C GLY A 382 -12.75 -24.60 5.54
N ARG A 383 -13.37 -23.77 4.70
CA ARG A 383 -13.54 -22.35 4.99
C ARG A 383 -14.78 -22.07 5.84
N PRO A 384 -14.75 -21.08 6.74
CA PRO A 384 -15.95 -20.64 7.46
C PRO A 384 -17.04 -20.18 6.49
N GLU A 385 -18.26 -20.72 6.70
CA GLU A 385 -19.43 -20.36 5.91
C GLU A 385 -20.22 -19.22 6.55
N PHE A 386 -20.71 -18.33 5.73
CA PHE A 386 -21.58 -17.22 6.09
C PHE A 386 -22.73 -17.13 5.08
N LEU A 387 -23.78 -16.41 5.41
CA LEU A 387 -24.91 -16.18 4.50
C LEU A 387 -24.93 -14.71 4.06
N SER A 388 -25.05 -14.49 2.75
CA SER A 388 -25.33 -13.17 2.20
C SER A 388 -26.71 -12.66 2.61
N GLY A 389 -27.02 -11.41 2.34
CA GLY A 389 -28.33 -10.81 2.59
C GLY A 389 -29.50 -11.55 1.94
N GLY A 390 -29.29 -12.17 0.79
CA GLY A 390 -30.26 -13.03 0.08
C GLY A 390 -30.19 -14.50 0.43
N GLY A 391 -29.34 -14.91 1.40
CA GLY A 391 -29.22 -16.29 1.87
C GLY A 391 -28.32 -17.19 1.05
N ARG A 392 -27.48 -16.66 0.17
CA ARG A 392 -26.43 -17.45 -0.53
C ARG A 392 -25.28 -17.74 0.42
N THR A 393 -24.69 -18.92 0.33
CA THR A 393 -23.46 -19.23 1.07
C THR A 393 -22.28 -18.44 0.47
N VAL A 394 -21.54 -17.75 1.33
CA VAL A 394 -20.29 -17.07 1.04
C VAL A 394 -19.23 -17.51 2.05
N TYR A 395 -17.95 -17.47 1.67
CA TYR A 395 -16.88 -18.06 2.46
C TYR A 395 -15.94 -16.99 3.02
N GLY A 396 -15.43 -17.23 4.22
CA GLY A 396 -14.36 -16.45 4.83
C GLY A 396 -13.01 -17.15 4.74
N GLY A 397 -11.94 -16.51 5.28
CA GLY A 397 -10.64 -17.14 5.47
C GLY A 397 -9.86 -17.42 4.19
N GLY A 398 -9.67 -16.42 3.34
CA GLY A 398 -8.81 -16.57 2.16
C GLY A 398 -9.32 -15.90 0.89
N GLY A 399 -9.51 -14.58 0.95
CA GLY A 399 -10.03 -13.77 -0.16
C GLY A 399 -11.55 -13.83 -0.32
N ILE A 400 -12.01 -13.12 -1.32
CA ILE A 400 -13.41 -13.05 -1.74
C ILE A 400 -13.64 -14.05 -2.87
#